data_ac4a4365d7e220abbd8f0c90a0ae5935
#
_entry.id   ac4a4365d7e220abbd8f0c90a0ae5935
#
_cell.length_a   1.000
_cell.length_b   1.000
_cell.length_c   1.000
_cell.angle_alpha   90.00
_cell.angle_beta   90.00
_cell.angle_gamma   90.00
#
_symmetry.space_group_name_H-M   'P 1'
#
loop_
_entity.id
_entity.type
_entity.pdbx_description
1 polymer ?
#
loop_
_entity_poly.entity_id
_entity_poly.type
_entity_poly.pdbx_seq_one_letter_code
_entity_poly.pdbx_strand_id
1 'polypeptide(L)'
;MEISSSIIHVILTGGIGSRLWPLSRKSQPKQYLEIFEGKSLFEMTVERNSYLASKVMVVGNVDNHHLSTKVMDKTQTEFLNIVEATPRNTAAAIAFAAFASNPDDILIVTPSDHIIDKMEEYNKAINEAVLKAKEGYIVTFGIIPTKPETGYGYIESNGDKVISFREKPNETTAKNFIARGKFLWNSGMFCFKAGILLEELKQFQPDVYETAKIVWESSKDGILDLNLSLEIPSISIDYAVMERSKKIKVVPASFSWSDLGSFESVYDYLVSKGHSTDNNGNMVIGSDKYTAFLGLKNTIFVCTDTANLILQKENSQDVKDLYGELEKVNSHLLN
;
A
#
# COMPACT_ATOMS: atom_id res chain seq x y z
N MET A 1 33.27 -8.12 -15.31
CA MET A 1 32.39 -8.73 -14.31
C MET A 1 31.00 -8.27 -14.65
N GLU A 2 30.12 -9.16 -15.08
CA GLU A 2 28.68 -8.83 -15.16
C GLU A 2 28.22 -8.49 -13.75
N ILE A 3 27.80 -7.25 -13.53
CA ILE A 3 27.15 -6.86 -12.30
C ILE A 3 25.82 -7.60 -12.31
N SER A 4 25.74 -8.69 -11.54
CA SER A 4 24.49 -9.45 -11.37
C SER A 4 23.44 -8.48 -10.80
N SER A 5 22.35 -8.26 -11.53
CA SER A 5 21.23 -7.45 -11.06
C SER A 5 20.62 -8.10 -9.83
N SER A 6 20.49 -7.32 -8.75
CA SER A 6 19.83 -7.77 -7.51
C SER A 6 18.31 -7.61 -7.62
N ILE A 7 17.56 -8.45 -6.91
CA ILE A 7 16.14 -8.22 -6.67
C ILE A 7 16.01 -7.60 -5.28
N ILE A 8 15.37 -6.43 -5.23
CA ILE A 8 15.24 -5.62 -4.01
C ILE A 8 13.75 -5.47 -3.69
N HIS A 9 13.36 -5.83 -2.47
CA HIS A 9 12.02 -5.58 -1.97
C HIS A 9 11.96 -4.19 -1.35
N VAL A 10 11.16 -3.30 -1.93
CA VAL A 10 10.92 -1.93 -1.45
C VAL A 10 9.55 -1.90 -0.79
N ILE A 11 9.52 -1.61 0.51
CA ILE A 11 8.29 -1.54 1.31
C ILE A 11 7.97 -0.08 1.59
N LEU A 12 6.81 0.39 1.12
CA LEU A 12 6.32 1.74 1.39
C LEU A 12 5.47 1.74 2.66
N THR A 13 5.85 2.54 3.66
CA THR A 13 5.19 2.59 4.98
C THR A 13 4.47 3.92 5.22
N GLY A 14 3.89 4.49 4.18
CA GLY A 14 3.14 5.74 4.26
C GLY A 14 1.70 5.55 4.76
N GLY A 15 1.18 6.60 5.41
CA GLY A 15 -0.23 6.67 5.83
C GLY A 15 -0.51 6.11 7.21
N ILE A 16 -1.53 6.69 7.86
CA ILE A 16 -1.99 6.30 9.21
C ILE A 16 -3.08 5.23 9.15
N GLY A 17 -3.85 5.22 8.05
CA GLY A 17 -5.04 4.37 7.94
C GLY A 17 -6.24 4.96 8.71
N SER A 18 -6.50 6.26 8.59
CA SER A 18 -7.51 7.02 9.35
C SER A 18 -8.92 6.43 9.33
N ARG A 19 -9.28 5.67 8.28
CA ARG A 19 -10.58 4.98 8.18
C ARG A 19 -10.72 3.78 9.12
N LEU A 20 -9.64 3.37 9.78
CA LEU A 20 -9.64 2.30 10.79
C LEU A 20 -9.53 2.85 12.23
N TRP A 21 -9.70 4.16 12.43
CA TRP A 21 -9.83 4.68 13.79
C TRP A 21 -11.05 4.03 14.48
N PRO A 22 -10.96 3.63 15.75
CA PRO A 22 -9.92 3.86 16.75
C PRO A 22 -8.80 2.81 16.82
N LEU A 23 -8.78 1.81 15.92
CA LEU A 23 -7.67 0.82 15.88
C LEU A 23 -6.37 1.48 15.44
N SER A 24 -6.41 2.23 14.32
CA SER A 24 -5.25 2.96 13.81
C SER A 24 -5.15 4.36 14.43
N ARG A 25 -3.93 4.79 14.74
CA ARG A 25 -3.59 6.09 15.31
C ARG A 25 -2.27 6.61 14.76
N LYS A 26 -1.94 7.86 15.04
CA LYS A 26 -0.63 8.44 14.69
C LYS A 26 0.52 7.66 15.31
N SER A 27 0.37 7.25 16.59
CA SER A 27 1.37 6.41 17.29
C SER A 27 1.38 4.95 16.88
N GLN A 28 0.32 4.45 16.29
CA GLN A 28 0.17 3.06 15.83
C GLN A 28 -0.58 3.01 14.51
N PRO A 29 0.06 3.36 13.38
CA PRO A 29 -0.55 3.29 12.05
C PRO A 29 -0.99 1.88 11.68
N LYS A 30 -1.94 1.78 10.76
CA LYS A 30 -2.60 0.53 10.33
C LYS A 30 -1.63 -0.61 10.05
N GLN A 31 -0.53 -0.37 9.36
CA GLN A 31 0.45 -1.38 8.98
C GLN A 31 1.15 -2.06 10.17
N TYR A 32 1.11 -1.45 11.36
CA TYR A 32 1.72 -1.99 12.59
C TYR A 32 0.69 -2.57 13.57
N LEU A 33 -0.60 -2.66 13.18
CA LEU A 33 -1.62 -3.30 14.00
C LEU A 33 -1.46 -4.83 13.96
N GLU A 34 -1.37 -5.46 15.13
CA GLU A 34 -1.24 -6.92 15.30
C GLU A 34 -2.61 -7.62 15.42
N ILE A 35 -3.60 -7.18 14.64
CA ILE A 35 -4.97 -7.72 14.69
C ILE A 35 -5.18 -8.89 13.72
N PHE A 36 -4.16 -9.25 12.93
CA PHE A 36 -4.24 -10.29 11.93
C PHE A 36 -3.29 -11.44 12.29
N GLU A 37 -3.84 -12.53 12.80
CA GLU A 37 -3.08 -13.76 13.13
C GLU A 37 -1.86 -13.52 14.08
N GLY A 38 -1.93 -12.47 14.93
CA GLY A 38 -0.85 -12.12 15.86
C GLY A 38 0.39 -11.50 15.21
N LYS A 39 0.29 -11.10 13.94
CA LYS A 39 1.32 -10.37 13.20
C LYS A 39 0.80 -9.03 12.72
N SER A 40 1.70 -8.07 12.52
CA SER A 40 1.38 -6.83 11.82
C SER A 40 1.38 -7.04 10.30
N LEU A 41 0.62 -6.19 9.58
CA LEU A 41 0.61 -6.21 8.11
C LEU A 41 2.00 -5.95 7.53
N PHE A 42 2.78 -5.09 8.19
CA PHE A 42 4.17 -4.83 7.81
C PHE A 42 5.03 -6.09 7.95
N GLU A 43 4.93 -6.82 9.08
CA GLU A 43 5.65 -8.08 9.31
C GLU A 43 5.28 -9.12 8.23
N MET A 44 3.98 -9.30 7.96
CA MET A 44 3.49 -10.19 6.89
C MET A 44 4.05 -9.79 5.51
N THR A 45 4.20 -8.49 5.26
CA THR A 45 4.76 -7.98 4.00
C THR A 45 6.26 -8.26 3.87
N VAL A 46 7.04 -8.09 4.94
CA VAL A 46 8.46 -8.44 4.99
C VAL A 46 8.67 -9.92 4.68
N GLU A 47 7.95 -10.80 5.38
CA GLU A 47 8.07 -12.24 5.22
C GLU A 47 7.69 -12.73 3.81
N ARG A 48 6.68 -12.11 3.20
CA ARG A 48 6.09 -12.51 1.92
C ARG A 48 7.12 -12.58 0.78
N ASN A 49 8.06 -11.65 0.72
CA ASN A 49 9.05 -11.56 -0.35
C ASN A 49 10.47 -12.02 0.06
N SER A 50 10.64 -12.51 1.29
CA SER A 50 11.95 -12.89 1.83
C SER A 50 12.65 -14.00 1.03
N TYR A 51 11.90 -14.85 0.33
CA TYR A 51 12.45 -15.95 -0.47
C TYR A 51 13.10 -15.49 -1.79
N LEU A 52 12.73 -14.31 -2.30
CA LEU A 52 13.14 -13.83 -3.63
C LEU A 52 14.08 -12.62 -3.54
N ALA A 53 13.82 -11.71 -2.63
CA ALA A 53 14.58 -10.47 -2.53
C ALA A 53 15.90 -10.69 -1.78
N SER A 54 17.01 -10.27 -2.41
CA SER A 54 18.34 -10.32 -1.80
C SER A 54 18.61 -9.16 -0.83
N LYS A 55 17.81 -8.10 -0.94
CA LYS A 55 17.88 -6.89 -0.11
C LYS A 55 16.48 -6.35 0.16
N VAL A 56 16.32 -5.68 1.30
CA VAL A 56 15.09 -4.98 1.66
C VAL A 56 15.38 -3.49 1.82
N MET A 57 14.48 -2.65 1.31
CA MET A 57 14.45 -1.21 1.57
C MET A 57 13.09 -0.87 2.17
N VAL A 58 13.10 -0.05 3.21
CA VAL A 58 11.88 0.49 3.82
C VAL A 58 11.86 1.99 3.61
N VAL A 59 10.83 2.49 2.94
CA VAL A 59 10.61 3.93 2.75
C VAL A 59 9.48 4.35 3.67
N GLY A 60 9.80 5.14 4.68
CA GLY A 60 8.87 5.64 5.68
C GLY A 60 9.17 7.08 6.06
N ASN A 61 8.48 7.59 7.07
CA ASN A 61 8.66 8.96 7.52
C ASN A 61 9.24 9.04 8.95
N VAL A 62 9.64 10.24 9.35
CA VAL A 62 10.25 10.51 10.67
C VAL A 62 9.34 10.11 11.84
N ASP A 63 8.02 10.13 11.67
CA ASP A 63 7.07 9.87 12.76
C ASP A 63 6.98 8.38 13.11
N ASN A 64 7.15 7.49 12.14
CA ASN A 64 6.89 6.06 12.30
C ASN A 64 8.03 5.10 11.88
N HIS A 65 9.17 5.61 11.38
CA HIS A 65 10.29 4.74 10.96
C HIS A 65 10.82 3.84 12.09
N HIS A 66 10.71 4.28 13.35
CA HIS A 66 11.10 3.48 14.51
C HIS A 66 10.26 2.20 14.68
N LEU A 67 8.98 2.23 14.24
CA LEU A 67 8.10 1.06 14.25
C LEU A 67 8.55 0.03 13.20
N SER A 68 8.93 0.48 12.00
CA SER A 68 9.53 -0.39 10.98
C SER A 68 10.82 -1.03 11.52
N THR A 69 11.72 -0.25 12.10
CA THR A 69 12.98 -0.74 12.68
C THR A 69 12.72 -1.84 13.71
N LYS A 70 11.77 -1.62 14.62
CA LYS A 70 11.40 -2.61 15.65
C LYS A 70 10.95 -3.95 15.05
N VAL A 71 10.18 -3.94 13.95
CA VAL A 71 9.75 -5.17 13.27
C VAL A 71 10.91 -5.81 12.52
N MET A 72 11.74 -5.03 11.83
CA MET A 72 12.90 -5.54 11.11
C MET A 72 13.91 -6.20 12.06
N ASP A 73 14.13 -5.63 13.24
CA ASP A 73 14.97 -6.22 14.30
C ASP A 73 14.38 -7.54 14.80
N LYS A 74 13.05 -7.58 15.02
CA LYS A 74 12.31 -8.80 15.44
C LYS A 74 12.48 -9.93 14.42
N THR A 75 12.41 -9.61 13.12
CA THR A 75 12.55 -10.56 12.02
C THR A 75 14.01 -10.85 11.64
N GLN A 76 14.98 -10.18 12.28
CA GLN A 76 16.42 -10.26 11.96
C GLN A 76 16.72 -10.01 10.47
N THR A 77 15.96 -9.11 9.85
CA THR A 77 16.10 -8.77 8.44
C THR A 77 16.94 -7.49 8.29
N GLU A 78 18.08 -7.60 7.62
CA GLU A 78 18.87 -6.42 7.25
C GLU A 78 18.16 -5.60 6.19
N PHE A 79 18.15 -4.28 6.34
CA PHE A 79 17.46 -3.38 5.43
C PHE A 79 18.13 -2.00 5.34
N LEU A 80 17.89 -1.32 4.23
CA LEU A 80 18.14 0.12 4.10
C LEU A 80 16.90 0.88 4.53
N ASN A 81 17.03 1.74 5.52
CA ASN A 81 15.94 2.62 5.96
C ASN A 81 16.04 3.97 5.25
N ILE A 82 15.03 4.32 4.45
CA ILE A 82 14.90 5.63 3.79
C ILE A 82 13.83 6.41 4.55
N VAL A 83 14.26 7.47 5.24
CA VAL A 83 13.40 8.23 6.16
C VAL A 83 13.06 9.57 5.54
N GLU A 84 11.82 9.71 5.06
CA GLU A 84 11.27 10.96 4.56
C GLU A 84 11.04 11.94 5.73
N ALA A 85 11.67 13.11 5.66
CA ALA A 85 11.44 14.17 6.65
C ALA A 85 10.01 14.73 6.55
N THR A 86 9.43 14.71 5.34
CA THR A 86 8.02 15.00 5.06
C THR A 86 7.55 14.17 3.87
N PRO A 87 6.39 13.50 3.93
CA PRO A 87 5.89 12.70 2.82
C PRO A 87 5.55 13.58 1.59
N ARG A 88 6.10 13.21 0.42
CA ARG A 88 5.82 13.88 -0.86
C ARG A 88 5.14 12.96 -1.87
N ASN A 89 4.31 12.04 -1.36
CA ASN A 89 3.57 11.06 -2.15
C ASN A 89 4.47 9.97 -2.78
N THR A 90 3.86 9.00 -3.45
CA THR A 90 4.52 7.74 -3.85
C THR A 90 5.56 7.90 -4.97
N ALA A 91 5.48 8.94 -5.83
CA ALA A 91 6.48 9.14 -6.87
C ALA A 91 7.88 9.45 -6.28
N ALA A 92 7.96 10.35 -5.30
CA ALA A 92 9.20 10.68 -4.62
C ALA A 92 9.72 9.48 -3.79
N ALA A 93 8.85 8.83 -3.02
CA ALA A 93 9.22 7.67 -2.20
C ALA A 93 9.83 6.54 -3.03
N ILE A 94 9.24 6.23 -4.19
CA ILE A 94 9.75 5.20 -5.10
C ILE A 94 11.05 5.67 -5.80
N ALA A 95 11.15 6.96 -6.15
CA ALA A 95 12.35 7.52 -6.74
C ALA A 95 13.57 7.39 -5.79
N PHE A 96 13.40 7.63 -4.48
CA PHE A 96 14.48 7.44 -3.50
C PHE A 96 15.00 6.01 -3.48
N ALA A 97 14.10 5.02 -3.48
CA ALA A 97 14.51 3.62 -3.55
C ALA A 97 15.24 3.30 -4.87
N ALA A 98 14.80 3.90 -5.98
CA ALA A 98 15.45 3.72 -7.27
C ALA A 98 16.84 4.41 -7.33
N PHE A 99 17.01 5.60 -6.74
CA PHE A 99 18.32 6.25 -6.60
C PHE A 99 19.28 5.49 -5.68
N ALA A 100 18.76 4.78 -4.68
CA ALA A 100 19.54 3.93 -3.78
C ALA A 100 20.00 2.60 -4.42
N SER A 101 19.59 2.32 -5.65
CA SER A 101 19.80 1.05 -6.36
C SER A 101 20.70 1.23 -7.57
N ASN A 102 21.31 0.13 -8.07
CA ASN A 102 21.91 0.16 -9.40
C ASN A 102 20.82 0.22 -10.48
N PRO A 103 21.06 0.85 -11.64
CA PRO A 103 20.07 0.98 -12.71
C PRO A 103 19.45 -0.35 -13.18
N ASP A 104 20.21 -1.44 -13.15
CA ASP A 104 19.77 -2.77 -13.56
C ASP A 104 19.12 -3.59 -12.42
N ASP A 105 19.16 -3.12 -11.18
CA ASP A 105 18.48 -3.80 -10.07
C ASP A 105 16.96 -3.77 -10.29
N ILE A 106 16.32 -4.89 -9.94
CA ILE A 106 14.87 -5.05 -10.05
C ILE A 106 14.24 -4.72 -8.69
N LEU A 107 13.41 -3.70 -8.68
CA LEU A 107 12.65 -3.30 -7.50
C LEU A 107 11.27 -3.95 -7.53
N ILE A 108 10.92 -4.66 -6.45
CA ILE A 108 9.56 -5.11 -6.16
C ILE A 108 9.02 -4.13 -5.11
N VAL A 109 8.17 -3.21 -5.52
CA VAL A 109 7.60 -2.17 -4.64
C VAL A 109 6.23 -2.62 -4.14
N THR A 110 6.06 -2.66 -2.83
CA THR A 110 4.80 -3.05 -2.21
C THR A 110 4.39 -2.08 -1.10
N PRO A 111 3.10 -1.76 -0.97
CA PRO A 111 2.57 -1.18 0.26
C PRO A 111 2.76 -2.13 1.44
N SER A 112 2.94 -1.57 2.63
CA SER A 112 3.16 -2.32 3.88
C SER A 112 1.88 -2.80 4.56
N ASP A 113 0.71 -2.43 4.03
CA ASP A 113 -0.57 -2.50 4.72
C ASP A 113 -1.63 -3.32 3.99
N HIS A 114 -1.20 -4.14 3.01
CA HIS A 114 -2.06 -5.03 2.24
C HIS A 114 -2.01 -6.47 2.73
N ILE A 115 -3.18 -7.11 2.76
CA ILE A 115 -3.28 -8.57 2.94
C ILE A 115 -3.27 -9.26 1.58
N ILE A 116 -2.48 -10.34 1.51
CA ILE A 116 -2.41 -11.22 0.36
C ILE A 116 -2.44 -12.66 0.85
N ASP A 117 -3.39 -13.43 0.32
CA ASP A 117 -3.50 -14.87 0.53
C ASP A 117 -3.17 -15.62 -0.76
N LYS A 118 -3.09 -16.97 -0.71
CA LYS A 118 -2.70 -17.87 -1.81
C LYS A 118 -1.28 -17.58 -2.28
N MET A 119 -0.33 -17.85 -1.40
CA MET A 119 1.08 -17.51 -1.61
C MET A 119 1.72 -18.17 -2.85
N GLU A 120 1.26 -19.34 -3.28
CA GLU A 120 1.76 -19.97 -4.51
C GLU A 120 1.42 -19.12 -5.75
N GLU A 121 0.18 -18.64 -5.83
CA GLU A 121 -0.29 -17.77 -6.91
C GLU A 121 0.41 -16.41 -6.88
N TYR A 122 0.63 -15.87 -5.68
CA TYR A 122 1.39 -14.64 -5.51
C TYR A 122 2.83 -14.81 -6.03
N ASN A 123 3.50 -15.88 -5.63
CA ASN A 123 4.87 -16.16 -6.04
C ASN A 123 4.99 -16.33 -7.57
N LYS A 124 4.02 -17.00 -8.21
CA LYS A 124 3.96 -17.09 -9.68
C LYS A 124 3.82 -15.72 -10.33
N ALA A 125 2.94 -14.87 -9.81
CA ALA A 125 2.72 -13.52 -10.35
C ALA A 125 3.98 -12.64 -10.18
N ILE A 126 4.65 -12.70 -9.04
CA ILE A 126 5.91 -11.97 -8.80
C ILE A 126 7.01 -12.44 -9.77
N ASN A 127 7.18 -13.76 -9.94
CA ASN A 127 8.18 -14.28 -10.87
C ASN A 127 7.90 -13.85 -12.33
N GLU A 128 6.63 -13.85 -12.75
CA GLU A 128 6.24 -13.33 -14.06
C GLU A 128 6.55 -11.84 -14.20
N ALA A 129 6.26 -11.04 -13.17
CA ALA A 129 6.57 -9.62 -13.15
C ALA A 129 8.08 -9.35 -13.24
N VAL A 130 8.91 -10.12 -12.53
CA VAL A 130 10.37 -10.02 -12.59
C VAL A 130 10.87 -10.31 -14.01
N LEU A 131 10.33 -11.30 -14.72
CA LEU A 131 10.71 -11.59 -16.12
C LEU A 131 10.40 -10.40 -17.04
N LYS A 132 9.20 -9.84 -16.94
CA LYS A 132 8.80 -8.66 -17.73
C LYS A 132 9.63 -7.41 -17.37
N ALA A 133 9.98 -7.23 -16.08
CA ALA A 133 10.85 -6.14 -15.63
C ALA A 133 12.27 -6.26 -16.23
N LYS A 134 12.81 -7.48 -16.33
CA LYS A 134 14.10 -7.74 -17.02
C LYS A 134 14.07 -7.30 -18.49
N GLU A 135 12.92 -7.41 -19.15
CA GLU A 135 12.71 -6.95 -20.54
C GLU A 135 12.57 -5.42 -20.66
N GLY A 136 12.60 -4.67 -19.54
CA GLY A 136 12.53 -3.21 -19.53
C GLY A 136 11.11 -2.64 -19.38
N TYR A 137 10.15 -3.44 -18.92
CA TYR A 137 8.80 -2.96 -18.62
C TYR A 137 8.65 -2.56 -17.15
N ILE A 138 7.74 -1.62 -16.90
CA ILE A 138 7.18 -1.36 -15.58
C ILE A 138 5.95 -2.26 -15.44
N VAL A 139 5.94 -3.12 -14.44
CA VAL A 139 4.87 -4.10 -14.24
C VAL A 139 4.03 -3.72 -13.03
N THR A 140 2.71 -3.76 -13.19
CA THR A 140 1.75 -3.66 -12.09
C THR A 140 0.94 -4.95 -11.97
N PHE A 141 0.28 -5.15 -10.82
CA PHE A 141 -0.55 -6.34 -10.57
C PHE A 141 -2.01 -5.92 -10.58
N GLY A 142 -2.78 -6.54 -11.46
CA GLY A 142 -4.19 -6.23 -11.67
C GLY A 142 -5.11 -7.21 -10.97
N ILE A 143 -5.94 -6.73 -10.07
CA ILE A 143 -6.90 -7.53 -9.30
C ILE A 143 -8.24 -7.55 -10.04
N ILE A 144 -8.91 -8.70 -10.10
CA ILE A 144 -10.22 -8.82 -10.72
C ILE A 144 -11.26 -8.08 -9.86
N PRO A 145 -11.96 -7.06 -10.40
CA PRO A 145 -12.95 -6.30 -9.66
C PRO A 145 -14.15 -7.16 -9.25
N THR A 146 -14.55 -7.07 -8.00
CA THR A 146 -15.75 -7.75 -7.47
C THR A 146 -16.90 -6.80 -7.16
N LYS A 147 -16.61 -5.49 -7.04
CA LYS A 147 -17.58 -4.42 -6.79
C LYS A 147 -17.09 -3.10 -7.43
N PRO A 148 -17.97 -2.09 -7.63
CA PRO A 148 -17.57 -0.80 -8.22
C PRO A 148 -16.88 0.09 -7.19
N GLU A 149 -15.66 -0.30 -6.77
CA GLU A 149 -14.87 0.44 -5.78
C GLU A 149 -14.33 1.75 -6.37
N THR A 150 -14.61 2.85 -5.70
CA THR A 150 -14.19 4.19 -6.14
C THR A 150 -12.87 4.64 -5.50
N GLY A 151 -12.40 3.90 -4.50
CA GLY A 151 -11.11 4.14 -3.82
C GLY A 151 -9.90 3.63 -4.58
N TYR A 152 -10.09 2.83 -5.63
CA TYR A 152 -9.01 2.18 -6.38
C TYR A 152 -8.80 2.74 -7.78
N GLY A 153 -7.57 2.61 -8.28
CA GLY A 153 -7.28 2.78 -9.70
C GLY A 153 -7.78 1.58 -10.52
N TYR A 154 -8.12 1.84 -11.77
CA TYR A 154 -8.57 0.82 -12.74
C TYR A 154 -7.64 0.76 -13.94
N ILE A 155 -7.26 -0.44 -14.33
CA ILE A 155 -6.35 -0.73 -15.45
C ILE A 155 -7.16 -1.41 -16.55
N GLU A 156 -7.34 -0.72 -17.69
CA GLU A 156 -7.85 -1.38 -18.90
C GLU A 156 -6.73 -2.14 -19.58
N SER A 157 -6.93 -3.42 -19.84
CA SER A 157 -5.90 -4.26 -20.45
C SER A 157 -6.41 -5.15 -21.57
N ASN A 158 -5.48 -5.53 -22.46
CA ASN A 158 -5.67 -6.58 -23.43
C ASN A 158 -4.50 -7.56 -23.30
N GLY A 159 -4.77 -8.72 -22.68
CA GLY A 159 -3.73 -9.60 -22.18
C GLY A 159 -2.88 -8.87 -21.12
N ASP A 160 -1.56 -8.89 -21.29
CA ASP A 160 -0.62 -8.19 -20.40
C ASP A 160 -0.39 -6.71 -20.77
N LYS A 161 -0.90 -6.26 -21.93
CA LYS A 161 -0.74 -4.89 -22.41
C LYS A 161 -1.75 -3.95 -21.73
N VAL A 162 -1.24 -2.94 -21.04
CA VAL A 162 -2.08 -1.86 -20.50
C VAL A 162 -2.50 -0.93 -21.63
N ILE A 163 -3.81 -0.66 -21.71
CA ILE A 163 -4.42 0.26 -22.68
C ILE A 163 -4.65 1.61 -22.05
N SER A 164 -5.18 1.63 -20.83
CA SER A 164 -5.38 2.86 -20.07
C SER A 164 -5.32 2.60 -18.58
N PHE A 165 -4.90 3.61 -17.84
CA PHE A 165 -4.90 3.65 -16.39
C PHE A 165 -5.85 4.76 -15.94
N ARG A 166 -6.72 4.51 -14.95
CA ARG A 166 -7.74 5.46 -14.46
C ARG A 166 -7.77 5.44 -12.95
N GLU A 167 -7.26 6.49 -12.34
CA GLU A 167 -7.21 6.59 -10.89
C GLU A 167 -8.55 7.07 -10.33
N LYS A 168 -9.08 6.35 -9.37
CA LYS A 168 -10.26 6.68 -8.53
C LYS A 168 -11.45 7.26 -9.31
N PRO A 169 -12.11 6.47 -10.17
CA PRO A 169 -13.27 6.91 -10.93
C PRO A 169 -14.47 7.15 -10.01
N ASN A 170 -15.47 7.91 -10.49
CA ASN A 170 -16.76 7.96 -9.82
C ASN A 170 -17.51 6.63 -9.95
N GLU A 171 -18.55 6.42 -9.12
CA GLU A 171 -19.27 5.15 -9.02
C GLU A 171 -19.90 4.71 -10.36
N THR A 172 -20.49 5.64 -11.13
CA THR A 172 -21.07 5.35 -12.44
C THR A 172 -20.01 4.83 -13.41
N THR A 173 -18.84 5.45 -13.43
CA THR A 173 -17.71 5.03 -14.26
C THR A 173 -17.18 3.68 -13.81
N ALA A 174 -17.04 3.44 -12.50
CA ALA A 174 -16.61 2.16 -11.95
C ALA A 174 -17.57 1.01 -12.33
N LYS A 175 -18.90 1.23 -12.24
CA LYS A 175 -19.92 0.26 -12.71
C LYS A 175 -19.75 -0.07 -14.20
N ASN A 176 -19.52 0.95 -15.04
CA ASN A 176 -19.27 0.76 -16.47
C ASN A 176 -17.99 -0.03 -16.75
N PHE A 177 -16.91 0.19 -15.99
CA PHE A 177 -15.66 -0.55 -16.14
C PHE A 177 -15.87 -2.04 -15.85
N ILE A 178 -16.58 -2.37 -14.77
CA ILE A 178 -16.88 -3.77 -14.43
C ILE A 178 -17.74 -4.42 -15.53
N ALA A 179 -18.80 -3.74 -15.99
CA ALA A 179 -19.69 -4.26 -17.03
C ALA A 179 -18.96 -4.57 -18.35
N ARG A 180 -17.88 -3.84 -18.67
CA ARG A 180 -17.05 -4.09 -19.86
C ARG A 180 -16.14 -5.32 -19.73
N GLY A 181 -15.86 -5.80 -18.50
CA GLY A 181 -15.08 -7.01 -18.25
C GLY A 181 -13.60 -6.97 -18.67
N LYS A 182 -13.05 -5.76 -18.92
CA LYS A 182 -11.66 -5.54 -19.39
C LYS A 182 -10.81 -4.74 -18.42
N PHE A 183 -11.37 -4.44 -17.25
CA PHE A 183 -10.71 -3.63 -16.25
C PHE A 183 -10.32 -4.47 -15.05
N LEU A 184 -9.14 -4.19 -14.52
CA LEU A 184 -8.61 -4.74 -13.28
C LEU A 184 -8.41 -3.59 -12.29
N TRP A 185 -8.51 -3.85 -10.98
CA TRP A 185 -8.06 -2.87 -10.00
C TRP A 185 -6.55 -2.82 -9.95
N ASN A 186 -5.99 -1.62 -9.81
CA ASN A 186 -4.58 -1.44 -9.50
C ASN A 186 -4.31 -1.83 -8.04
N SER A 187 -3.43 -2.79 -7.82
CA SER A 187 -3.06 -3.21 -6.46
C SER A 187 -2.11 -2.23 -5.75
N GLY A 188 -1.54 -1.26 -6.45
CA GLY A 188 -0.48 -0.41 -5.91
C GLY A 188 0.87 -1.10 -5.72
N MET A 189 1.02 -2.33 -6.22
CA MET A 189 2.29 -3.04 -6.25
C MET A 189 2.92 -2.93 -7.64
N PHE A 190 4.25 -2.78 -7.69
CA PHE A 190 4.98 -2.60 -8.93
C PHE A 190 6.26 -3.42 -8.96
N CYS A 191 6.72 -3.76 -10.18
CA CYS A 191 8.00 -4.42 -10.39
C CYS A 191 8.67 -3.83 -11.64
N PHE A 192 9.92 -3.34 -11.52
CA PHE A 192 10.64 -2.70 -12.62
C PHE A 192 12.15 -2.63 -12.36
N LYS A 193 12.95 -2.36 -13.38
CA LYS A 193 14.34 -1.93 -13.21
C LYS A 193 14.40 -0.50 -12.68
N ALA A 194 15.27 -0.23 -11.71
CA ALA A 194 15.44 1.10 -11.13
C ALA A 194 15.71 2.17 -12.21
N GLY A 195 16.61 1.91 -13.15
CA GLY A 195 16.92 2.83 -14.25
C GLY A 195 15.73 3.13 -15.14
N ILE A 196 14.91 2.12 -15.48
CA ILE A 196 13.70 2.33 -16.32
C ILE A 196 12.70 3.24 -15.63
N LEU A 197 12.46 3.06 -14.34
CA LEU A 197 11.58 3.97 -13.60
C LEU A 197 12.11 5.40 -13.61
N LEU A 198 13.40 5.58 -13.32
CA LEU A 198 14.01 6.91 -13.28
C LEU A 198 14.00 7.60 -14.65
N GLU A 199 14.18 6.87 -15.76
CA GLU A 199 14.03 7.39 -17.12
C GLU A 199 12.61 7.90 -17.38
N GLU A 200 11.58 7.08 -17.07
CA GLU A 200 10.18 7.44 -17.27
C GLU A 200 9.78 8.62 -16.35
N LEU A 201 10.24 8.62 -15.09
CA LEU A 201 9.98 9.73 -14.17
C LEU A 201 10.63 11.03 -14.69
N LYS A 202 11.88 10.98 -15.14
CA LYS A 202 12.57 12.13 -15.74
C LYS A 202 11.85 12.65 -16.98
N GLN A 203 11.33 11.77 -17.81
CA GLN A 203 10.61 12.13 -19.03
C GLN A 203 9.27 12.82 -18.73
N PHE A 204 8.49 12.31 -17.78
CA PHE A 204 7.12 12.77 -17.56
C PHE A 204 6.96 13.75 -16.41
N GLN A 205 7.90 13.74 -15.45
CA GLN A 205 7.91 14.60 -14.26
C GLN A 205 9.34 15.04 -13.92
N PRO A 206 9.99 15.85 -14.80
CA PRO A 206 11.39 16.26 -14.62
C PRO A 206 11.62 16.96 -13.28
N ASP A 207 10.66 17.79 -12.82
CA ASP A 207 10.80 18.51 -11.55
C ASP A 207 10.84 17.57 -10.35
N VAL A 208 10.03 16.49 -10.36
CA VAL A 208 10.07 15.46 -9.30
C VAL A 208 11.40 14.71 -9.35
N TYR A 209 11.85 14.33 -10.55
CA TYR A 209 13.10 13.61 -10.72
C TYR A 209 14.31 14.41 -10.21
N GLU A 210 14.47 15.68 -10.68
CA GLU A 210 15.63 16.49 -10.36
C GLU A 210 15.66 16.87 -8.86
N THR A 211 14.50 17.28 -8.29
CA THR A 211 14.43 17.61 -6.87
C THR A 211 14.63 16.38 -5.98
N ALA A 212 13.99 15.26 -6.27
CA ALA A 212 14.21 14.02 -5.50
C ALA A 212 15.65 13.54 -5.57
N LYS A 213 16.33 13.71 -6.73
CA LYS A 213 17.73 13.36 -6.88
C LYS A 213 18.63 14.21 -5.97
N ILE A 214 18.42 15.54 -5.95
CA ILE A 214 19.17 16.45 -5.06
C ILE A 214 18.97 16.07 -3.59
N VAL A 215 17.72 15.79 -3.20
CA VAL A 215 17.40 15.37 -1.83
C VAL A 215 18.11 14.06 -1.47
N TRP A 216 18.09 13.08 -2.37
CA TRP A 216 18.77 11.80 -2.16
C TRP A 216 20.30 11.95 -2.05
N GLU A 217 20.92 12.71 -2.95
CA GLU A 217 22.37 12.94 -2.96
C GLU A 217 22.86 13.72 -1.71
N SER A 218 21.98 14.52 -1.08
CA SER A 218 22.26 15.23 0.16
C SER A 218 21.97 14.41 1.43
N SER A 219 21.33 13.25 1.28
CA SER A 219 20.92 12.42 2.43
C SER A 219 22.11 11.88 3.21
N LYS A 220 21.92 11.65 4.51
CA LYS A 220 22.90 11.02 5.39
C LYS A 220 22.26 9.78 6.02
N ASP A 221 22.87 8.64 5.79
CA ASP A 221 22.39 7.35 6.32
C ASP A 221 20.91 7.07 6.00
N GLY A 222 20.45 7.52 4.81
CA GLY A 222 19.06 7.37 4.37
C GLY A 222 18.07 8.36 4.97
N ILE A 223 18.51 9.31 5.81
CA ILE A 223 17.67 10.37 6.37
C ILE A 223 17.69 11.57 5.41
N LEU A 224 16.49 11.98 4.97
CA LEU A 224 16.32 13.04 4.00
C LEU A 224 16.19 14.42 4.67
N ASP A 225 16.72 15.46 4.01
CA ASP A 225 16.61 16.84 4.52
C ASP A 225 15.18 17.38 4.36
N LEU A 226 14.65 18.05 5.41
CA LEU A 226 13.30 18.58 5.43
C LEU A 226 13.10 19.71 4.42
N ASN A 227 14.02 20.69 4.39
CA ASN A 227 13.85 21.88 3.57
C ASN A 227 13.91 21.54 2.07
N LEU A 228 14.87 20.69 1.70
CA LEU A 228 14.97 20.20 0.33
C LEU A 228 13.77 19.31 -0.05
N SER A 229 13.27 18.48 0.89
CA SER A 229 12.10 17.62 0.65
C SER A 229 10.83 18.43 0.39
N LEU A 230 10.67 19.62 1.00
CA LEU A 230 9.51 20.48 0.77
C LEU A 230 9.42 21.00 -0.67
N GLU A 231 10.54 21.10 -1.38
CA GLU A 231 10.59 21.55 -2.77
C GLU A 231 10.12 20.47 -3.77
N ILE A 232 10.01 19.20 -3.37
CA ILE A 232 9.57 18.12 -4.26
C ILE A 232 8.07 18.26 -4.53
N PRO A 233 7.62 18.30 -5.80
CA PRO A 233 6.19 18.26 -6.13
C PRO A 233 5.52 16.99 -5.59
N SER A 234 4.41 17.14 -4.85
CA SER A 234 3.69 16.02 -4.25
C SER A 234 2.74 15.39 -5.27
N ILE A 235 3.13 14.26 -5.85
CA ILE A 235 2.35 13.53 -6.86
C ILE A 235 2.49 12.02 -6.65
N SER A 236 1.41 11.25 -6.89
CA SER A 236 1.51 9.79 -6.86
C SER A 236 2.21 9.25 -8.10
N ILE A 237 2.82 8.07 -7.98
CA ILE A 237 3.45 7.39 -9.11
C ILE A 237 2.44 7.06 -10.20
N ASP A 238 1.18 6.87 -9.85
CA ASP A 238 0.08 6.60 -10.77
C ASP A 238 -0.08 7.75 -11.76
N TYR A 239 -0.22 8.98 -11.27
CA TYR A 239 -0.31 10.19 -12.11
C TYR A 239 1.03 10.59 -12.74
N ALA A 240 2.13 10.33 -12.03
CA ALA A 240 3.45 10.74 -12.50
C ALA A 240 3.93 9.92 -13.70
N VAL A 241 3.74 8.61 -13.66
CA VAL A 241 4.29 7.65 -14.62
C VAL A 241 3.23 6.71 -15.20
N MET A 242 2.38 6.06 -14.36
CA MET A 242 1.55 4.94 -14.80
C MET A 242 0.48 5.34 -15.81
N GLU A 243 -0.08 6.54 -15.72
CA GLU A 243 -1.06 7.06 -16.69
C GLU A 243 -0.44 7.52 -18.02
N ARG A 244 0.88 7.67 -18.08
CA ARG A 244 1.60 8.32 -19.19
C ARG A 244 2.53 7.39 -19.96
N SER A 245 3.16 6.46 -19.27
CA SER A 245 4.16 5.57 -19.85
C SER A 245 3.54 4.53 -20.78
N LYS A 246 4.24 4.24 -21.87
CA LYS A 246 3.92 3.16 -22.80
C LYS A 246 4.66 1.86 -22.47
N LYS A 247 5.55 1.87 -21.48
CA LYS A 247 6.34 0.72 -21.04
C LYS A 247 5.63 -0.08 -19.94
N ILE A 248 4.29 0.03 -19.76
CA ILE A 248 3.57 -0.62 -18.68
C ILE A 248 2.97 -1.94 -19.14
N LYS A 249 3.17 -2.97 -18.32
CA LYS A 249 2.53 -4.27 -18.41
C LYS A 249 1.72 -4.55 -17.14
N VAL A 250 0.70 -5.36 -17.25
CA VAL A 250 -0.07 -5.87 -16.10
C VAL A 250 0.07 -7.38 -16.01
N VAL A 251 0.28 -7.87 -14.79
CA VAL A 251 0.14 -9.28 -14.45
C VAL A 251 -1.21 -9.45 -13.73
N PRO A 252 -2.17 -10.15 -14.33
CA PRO A 252 -3.44 -10.44 -13.67
C PRO A 252 -3.20 -11.29 -12.42
N ALA A 253 -3.73 -10.84 -11.28
CA ALA A 253 -3.56 -11.54 -10.01
C ALA A 253 -4.60 -12.65 -9.85
N SER A 254 -4.15 -13.86 -9.61
CA SER A 254 -4.96 -15.01 -9.19
C SER A 254 -4.93 -15.25 -7.68
N PHE A 255 -4.13 -14.49 -6.96
CA PHE A 255 -4.09 -14.47 -5.50
C PHE A 255 -5.21 -13.59 -4.91
N SER A 256 -5.58 -13.82 -3.66
CA SER A 256 -6.51 -12.96 -2.93
C SER A 256 -5.79 -11.73 -2.43
N TRP A 257 -6.43 -10.56 -2.55
CA TRP A 257 -5.85 -9.28 -2.17
C TRP A 257 -6.89 -8.37 -1.52
N SER A 258 -6.49 -7.65 -0.50
CA SER A 258 -7.25 -6.56 0.11
C SER A 258 -6.29 -5.48 0.62
N ASP A 259 -6.64 -4.22 0.37
CA ASP A 259 -5.94 -3.08 0.96
C ASP A 259 -6.37 -2.82 2.41
N LEU A 260 -7.39 -3.51 2.93
CA LEU A 260 -8.00 -3.27 4.26
C LEU A 260 -8.25 -1.78 4.52
N GLY A 261 -8.77 -1.07 3.52
CA GLY A 261 -8.92 0.37 3.55
C GLY A 261 -10.08 0.90 4.40
N SER A 262 -10.96 0.03 4.89
CA SER A 262 -12.13 0.38 5.69
C SER A 262 -12.56 -0.76 6.61
N PHE A 263 -13.44 -0.47 7.59
CA PHE A 263 -14.00 -1.53 8.44
C PHE A 263 -14.84 -2.55 7.68
N GLU A 264 -15.45 -2.19 6.55
CA GLU A 264 -16.11 -3.18 5.68
C GLU A 264 -15.10 -4.22 5.18
N SER A 265 -13.94 -3.80 4.67
CA SER A 265 -12.92 -4.73 4.17
C SER A 265 -12.27 -5.54 5.29
N VAL A 266 -12.10 -4.96 6.49
CA VAL A 266 -11.65 -5.71 7.68
C VAL A 266 -12.69 -6.76 8.09
N TYR A 267 -13.98 -6.40 8.12
CA TYR A 267 -15.07 -7.33 8.42
C TYR A 267 -15.09 -8.51 7.43
N ASP A 268 -15.04 -8.22 6.12
CA ASP A 268 -15.08 -9.25 5.09
C ASP A 268 -13.87 -10.20 5.19
N TYR A 269 -12.70 -9.65 5.50
CA TYR A 269 -11.50 -10.45 5.74
C TYR A 269 -11.63 -11.33 6.97
N LEU A 270 -12.06 -10.78 8.12
CA LEU A 270 -12.23 -11.52 9.37
C LEU A 270 -13.26 -12.66 9.21
N VAL A 271 -14.39 -12.40 8.53
CA VAL A 271 -15.38 -13.45 8.20
C VAL A 271 -14.75 -14.54 7.35
N SER A 272 -13.95 -14.20 6.36
CA SER A 272 -13.25 -15.18 5.52
C SER A 272 -12.26 -16.07 6.29
N LYS A 273 -11.77 -15.58 7.44
CA LYS A 273 -10.89 -16.31 8.37
C LYS A 273 -11.65 -17.00 9.49
N GLY A 274 -12.99 -17.02 9.45
CA GLY A 274 -13.83 -17.75 10.41
C GLY A 274 -14.17 -16.96 11.68
N HIS A 275 -13.92 -15.64 11.70
CA HIS A 275 -14.37 -14.79 12.81
C HIS A 275 -15.90 -14.75 12.86
N SER A 276 -16.46 -14.94 14.07
CA SER A 276 -17.90 -15.09 14.25
C SER A 276 -18.66 -13.75 14.11
N THR A 277 -19.83 -13.85 13.50
CA THR A 277 -20.86 -12.80 13.53
C THR A 277 -22.11 -13.34 14.19
N ASP A 278 -23.01 -12.48 14.68
CA ASP A 278 -24.33 -12.91 15.06
C ASP A 278 -25.24 -13.20 13.84
N ASN A 279 -26.46 -13.68 14.07
CA ASN A 279 -27.42 -14.01 13.00
C ASN A 279 -27.85 -12.79 12.17
N ASN A 280 -27.60 -11.58 12.63
CA ASN A 280 -27.90 -10.32 11.95
C ASN A 280 -26.68 -9.69 11.28
N GLY A 281 -25.55 -10.39 11.22
CA GLY A 281 -24.31 -9.89 10.61
C GLY A 281 -23.58 -8.85 11.46
N ASN A 282 -23.83 -8.78 12.76
CA ASN A 282 -23.09 -7.88 13.65
C ASN A 282 -21.77 -8.53 14.10
N MET A 283 -20.72 -7.72 14.25
CA MET A 283 -19.38 -8.15 14.63
C MET A 283 -18.78 -7.28 15.71
N VAL A 284 -18.01 -7.88 16.62
CA VAL A 284 -17.16 -7.18 17.60
C VAL A 284 -15.70 -7.33 17.17
N ILE A 285 -14.97 -6.22 17.19
CA ILE A 285 -13.53 -6.17 16.91
C ILE A 285 -12.81 -5.57 18.10
N GLY A 286 -11.75 -6.22 18.58
CA GLY A 286 -10.88 -5.71 19.64
C GLY A 286 -11.41 -5.96 21.06
N SER A 287 -12.36 -6.91 21.25
CA SER A 287 -12.79 -7.34 22.58
C SER A 287 -13.27 -8.78 22.58
N ASP A 288 -12.88 -9.53 23.60
CA ASP A 288 -13.35 -10.91 23.87
C ASP A 288 -14.59 -10.93 24.80
N LYS A 289 -15.09 -9.74 25.18
CA LYS A 289 -16.28 -9.64 26.04
C LYS A 289 -17.52 -10.04 25.25
N TYR A 290 -18.37 -10.87 25.89
CA TYR A 290 -19.69 -11.15 25.32
C TYR A 290 -20.44 -9.85 25.06
N THR A 291 -20.83 -9.63 23.81
CA THR A 291 -21.56 -8.44 23.36
C THR A 291 -22.82 -8.89 22.64
N ALA A 292 -23.98 -8.44 23.12
CA ALA A 292 -25.27 -8.69 22.50
C ALA A 292 -25.75 -7.45 21.72
N PHE A 293 -26.23 -7.68 20.51
CA PHE A 293 -26.82 -6.64 19.67
C PHE A 293 -28.34 -6.82 19.64
N LEU A 294 -29.11 -5.83 20.12
CA LEU A 294 -30.56 -5.83 20.08
C LEU A 294 -31.05 -4.78 19.09
N GLY A 295 -31.82 -5.21 18.08
CA GLY A 295 -32.37 -4.34 17.06
C GLY A 295 -31.37 -3.79 16.03
N LEU A 296 -30.10 -4.25 16.06
CA LEU A 296 -29.05 -3.85 15.15
C LEU A 296 -28.78 -4.96 14.09
N LYS A 297 -28.40 -4.54 12.88
CA LYS A 297 -28.02 -5.42 11.78
C LYS A 297 -26.79 -4.84 11.07
N ASN A 298 -25.91 -5.71 10.57
CA ASN A 298 -24.68 -5.33 9.84
C ASN A 298 -23.89 -4.23 10.57
N THR A 299 -23.84 -4.33 11.89
CA THR A 299 -23.20 -3.35 12.77
C THR A 299 -21.84 -3.88 13.21
N ILE A 300 -20.83 -3.03 13.13
CA ILE A 300 -19.49 -3.31 13.62
C ILE A 300 -19.28 -2.51 14.90
N PHE A 301 -18.95 -3.21 16.00
CA PHE A 301 -18.53 -2.60 17.25
C PHE A 301 -17.02 -2.79 17.40
N VAL A 302 -16.31 -1.68 17.37
CA VAL A 302 -14.86 -1.64 17.52
C VAL A 302 -14.53 -1.14 18.90
N CYS A 303 -13.78 -1.93 19.67
CA CYS A 303 -13.41 -1.63 21.04
C CYS A 303 -11.90 -1.49 21.18
N THR A 304 -11.45 -0.41 21.79
CA THR A 304 -10.05 -0.20 22.21
C THR A 304 -10.02 0.31 23.64
N ASP A 305 -8.85 0.36 24.26
CA ASP A 305 -8.72 0.83 25.66
C ASP A 305 -9.16 2.27 25.86
N THR A 306 -9.15 3.10 24.82
CA THR A 306 -9.37 4.54 24.93
C THR A 306 -10.59 5.05 24.17
N ALA A 307 -11.13 4.27 23.23
CA ALA A 307 -12.28 4.68 22.44
C ALA A 307 -13.04 3.47 21.91
N ASN A 308 -14.36 3.61 21.78
CA ASN A 308 -15.23 2.68 21.10
C ASN A 308 -15.84 3.35 19.88
N LEU A 309 -16.00 2.58 18.81
CA LEU A 309 -16.71 3.01 17.59
C LEU A 309 -17.82 2.01 17.29
N ILE A 310 -19.02 2.50 17.06
CA ILE A 310 -20.15 1.71 16.56
C ILE A 310 -20.56 2.27 15.22
N LEU A 311 -20.57 1.44 14.20
CA LEU A 311 -20.92 1.88 12.85
C LEU A 311 -21.73 0.82 12.12
N GLN A 312 -22.58 1.24 11.18
CA GLN A 312 -23.13 0.37 10.16
C GLN A 312 -22.01 0.03 9.17
N LYS A 313 -21.94 -1.22 8.71
CA LYS A 313 -20.91 -1.69 7.77
C LYS A 313 -20.82 -0.80 6.51
N GLU A 314 -21.97 -0.35 6.00
CA GLU A 314 -22.07 0.53 4.83
C GLU A 314 -21.48 1.94 5.05
N ASN A 315 -21.41 2.41 6.31
CA ASN A 315 -20.83 3.71 6.66
C ASN A 315 -19.33 3.67 6.96
N SER A 316 -18.64 2.58 6.61
CA SER A 316 -17.22 2.40 6.92
C SER A 316 -16.30 3.47 6.31
N GLN A 317 -16.71 4.12 5.22
CA GLN A 317 -15.94 5.19 4.60
C GLN A 317 -16.05 6.51 5.37
N ASP A 318 -17.15 6.74 6.10
CA ASP A 318 -17.44 7.99 6.85
C ASP A 318 -16.55 8.14 8.08
N VAL A 319 -15.88 7.05 8.52
CA VAL A 319 -14.91 7.09 9.63
C VAL A 319 -13.79 8.10 9.37
N LYS A 320 -13.45 8.36 8.10
CA LYS A 320 -12.48 9.38 7.72
C LYS A 320 -12.93 10.80 8.14
N ASP A 321 -14.22 11.08 8.03
CA ASP A 321 -14.78 12.40 8.36
C ASP A 321 -14.75 12.60 9.86
N LEU A 322 -15.14 11.57 10.64
CA LEU A 322 -15.00 11.56 12.10
C LEU A 322 -13.54 11.77 12.53
N TYR A 323 -12.58 11.09 11.89
CA TYR A 323 -11.17 11.31 12.16
C TYR A 323 -10.76 12.77 11.91
N GLY A 324 -11.22 13.36 10.79
CA GLY A 324 -10.97 14.77 10.46
C GLY A 324 -11.60 15.75 11.49
N GLU A 325 -12.75 15.42 12.07
CA GLU A 325 -13.34 16.20 13.15
C GLU A 325 -12.49 16.16 14.44
N LEU A 326 -12.02 14.96 14.82
CA LEU A 326 -11.11 14.80 15.95
C LEU A 326 -9.78 15.53 15.74
N GLU A 327 -9.29 15.57 14.50
CA GLU A 327 -8.06 16.29 14.15
C GLU A 327 -8.21 17.81 14.30
N LYS A 328 -9.34 18.38 13.91
CA LYS A 328 -9.62 19.82 14.05
C LYS A 328 -9.59 20.29 15.53
N VAL A 329 -9.96 19.43 16.46
CA VAL A 329 -9.93 19.73 17.91
C VAL A 329 -8.66 19.22 18.61
N ASN A 330 -7.66 18.80 17.85
CA ASN A 330 -6.41 18.22 18.37
C ASN A 330 -6.66 17.13 19.44
N SER A 331 -7.59 16.23 19.17
CA SER A 331 -7.98 15.19 20.12
C SER A 331 -6.81 14.25 20.45
N HIS A 332 -6.60 14.00 21.75
CA HIS A 332 -5.62 13.00 22.22
C HIS A 332 -5.96 11.57 21.76
N LEU A 333 -7.20 11.33 21.32
CA LEU A 333 -7.65 10.04 20.80
C LEU A 333 -7.00 9.66 19.46
N LEU A 334 -6.26 10.58 18.82
CA LEU A 334 -5.54 10.34 17.59
C LEU A 334 -4.08 9.90 17.78
N ASN A 335 -3.59 9.94 19.05
CA ASN A 335 -2.20 9.62 19.41
C ASN A 335 -2.09 8.25 20.06
#